data_5ee843372193353254167b79ab0c5340
#
_entry.id   5ee843372193353254167b79ab0c5340
#
_cell.length_a   1.000
_cell.length_b   1.000
_cell.length_c   1.000
_cell.angle_alpha   90.00
_cell.angle_beta   90.00
_cell.angle_gamma   90.00
#
_symmetry.space_group_name_H-M   'P 1'
#
loop_
_entity.id
_entity.type
_entity.pdbx_description
1 polymer ?
#
loop_
_entity_poly.entity_id
_entity_poly.type
_entity_poly.pdbx_seq_one_letter_code
_entity_poly.pdbx_strand_id
1 'polypeptide(L)'
;ERTEHYRVGVLRRALERVVAAVVRERFEDWQFSAAITADTARGRKFKRFGAGSLIAFPWVTIYNEHYIEIGRDTMLGPYVALSAGMMPGQECVTSPVVRIGDRCLIGRGSGIVGHLAIDIGNDVWTGHHVYITDQNHGYEDVTRPISQQTQPERPVAIGDGSWLGAGSV
;
A
#
# COMPACT_ATOMS: atom_id res chain seq x y z
N GLU A 1 -54.16 8.11 1.40
CA GLU A 1 -52.92 8.88 1.05
C GLU A 1 -51.82 8.78 2.14
N ARG A 2 -52.10 9.05 3.43
CA ARG A 2 -51.06 8.95 4.51
C ARG A 2 -50.50 7.52 4.73
N THR A 3 -51.31 6.49 4.58
CA THR A 3 -50.93 5.08 4.75
C THR A 3 -50.07 4.56 3.64
N GLU A 4 -50.25 5.06 2.44
CA GLU A 4 -49.48 4.67 1.26
C GLU A 4 -48.04 5.25 1.30
N HIS A 5 -47.90 6.51 1.66
CA HIS A 5 -46.61 7.15 1.88
C HIS A 5 -45.80 6.49 3.02
N TYR A 6 -46.46 6.05 4.06
CA TYR A 6 -45.80 5.33 5.18
C TYR A 6 -45.27 3.95 4.73
N ARG A 7 -46.09 3.18 3.97
CA ARG A 7 -45.69 1.87 3.42
C ARG A 7 -44.51 1.99 2.46
N VAL A 8 -44.50 2.96 1.57
CA VAL A 8 -43.37 3.22 0.66
C VAL A 8 -42.11 3.57 1.41
N GLY A 9 -42.23 4.37 2.48
CA GLY A 9 -41.06 4.69 3.32
C GLY A 9 -40.50 3.52 4.12
N VAL A 10 -41.35 2.55 4.52
CA VAL A 10 -40.90 1.32 5.22
C VAL A 10 -40.22 0.36 4.24
N LEU A 11 -40.82 0.14 3.07
CA LEU A 11 -40.23 -0.72 2.03
C LEU A 11 -38.89 -0.16 1.52
N ARG A 12 -38.81 1.14 1.31
CA ARG A 12 -37.56 1.80 0.91
C ARG A 12 -36.45 1.59 1.95
N ARG A 13 -36.75 1.82 3.24
CA ARG A 13 -35.78 1.59 4.32
C ARG A 13 -35.36 0.12 4.45
N ALA A 14 -36.27 -0.82 4.23
CA ALA A 14 -35.95 -2.23 4.24
C ALA A 14 -35.01 -2.59 3.08
N LEU A 15 -35.27 -2.09 1.87
CA LEU A 15 -34.42 -2.27 0.70
C LEU A 15 -33.03 -1.66 0.92
N GLU A 16 -32.97 -0.44 1.43
CA GLU A 16 -31.70 0.24 1.75
C GLU A 16 -30.85 -0.56 2.74
N ARG A 17 -31.49 -1.19 3.74
CA ARG A 17 -30.78 -2.08 4.71
C ARG A 17 -30.22 -3.33 4.05
N VAL A 18 -31.00 -3.97 3.19
CA VAL A 18 -30.57 -5.17 2.45
C VAL A 18 -29.41 -4.83 1.51
N VAL A 19 -29.55 -3.76 0.74
CA VAL A 19 -28.48 -3.28 -0.15
C VAL A 19 -27.22 -2.96 0.64
N ALA A 20 -27.33 -2.26 1.77
CA ALA A 20 -26.19 -1.93 2.60
C ALA A 20 -25.51 -3.17 3.21
N ALA A 21 -26.26 -4.21 3.55
CA ALA A 21 -25.71 -5.48 4.03
C ALA A 21 -24.93 -6.18 2.91
N VAL A 22 -25.54 -6.34 1.74
CA VAL A 22 -24.90 -6.94 0.56
C VAL A 22 -23.64 -6.20 0.15
N VAL A 23 -23.68 -4.86 0.15
CA VAL A 23 -22.51 -4.03 -0.19
C VAL A 23 -21.38 -4.27 0.79
N ARG A 24 -21.65 -4.33 2.11
CA ARG A 24 -20.61 -4.58 3.12
C ARG A 24 -19.95 -5.94 2.95
N GLU A 25 -20.75 -7.02 2.87
CA GLU A 25 -20.23 -8.38 2.70
C GLU A 25 -19.41 -8.51 1.41
N ARG A 26 -19.96 -8.00 0.29
CA ARG A 26 -19.28 -8.05 -1.00
C ARG A 26 -18.05 -7.16 -1.09
N PHE A 27 -18.02 -6.06 -0.34
CA PHE A 27 -16.85 -5.17 -0.33
C PHE A 27 -15.64 -5.84 0.33
N GLU A 28 -15.85 -6.54 1.45
CA GLU A 28 -14.77 -7.28 2.12
C GLU A 28 -14.27 -8.43 1.24
N ASP A 29 -15.17 -9.26 0.71
CA ASP A 29 -14.83 -10.32 -0.24
C ASP A 29 -14.04 -9.77 -1.46
N TRP A 30 -14.45 -8.62 -1.95
CA TRP A 30 -13.85 -7.98 -3.11
C TRP A 30 -12.44 -7.44 -2.83
N GLN A 31 -12.19 -6.92 -1.63
CA GLN A 31 -10.84 -6.49 -1.24
C GLN A 31 -9.81 -7.63 -1.32
N PHE A 32 -10.20 -8.83 -0.96
CA PHE A 32 -9.32 -10.00 -1.03
C PHE A 32 -9.32 -10.63 -2.43
N SER A 33 -10.47 -10.76 -3.07
CA SER A 33 -10.56 -11.37 -4.41
C SER A 33 -9.91 -10.50 -5.50
N ALA A 34 -9.86 -9.19 -5.32
CA ALA A 34 -9.16 -8.25 -6.21
C ALA A 34 -7.70 -8.00 -5.79
N ALA A 35 -7.19 -8.69 -4.76
CA ALA A 35 -5.82 -8.53 -4.30
C ALA A 35 -4.80 -8.91 -5.38
N ILE A 36 -3.64 -8.26 -5.34
CA ILE A 36 -2.49 -8.69 -6.12
C ILE A 36 -1.82 -9.83 -5.38
N THR A 37 -1.66 -10.97 -6.06
CA THR A 37 -0.91 -12.14 -5.58
C THR A 37 0.14 -12.54 -6.61
N ALA A 38 1.02 -13.48 -6.27
CA ALA A 38 2.05 -13.98 -7.18
C ALA A 38 1.48 -14.47 -8.53
N ASP A 39 0.26 -15.02 -8.53
CA ASP A 39 -0.38 -15.62 -9.70
C ASP A 39 -1.12 -14.60 -10.59
N THR A 40 -1.34 -13.39 -10.11
CA THR A 40 -1.99 -12.35 -10.89
C THR A 40 -1.08 -11.79 -11.99
N ALA A 41 -1.68 -11.26 -13.06
CA ALA A 41 -0.92 -10.60 -14.12
C ALA A 41 -0.06 -9.43 -13.60
N ARG A 42 -0.54 -8.77 -12.55
CA ARG A 42 0.20 -7.66 -11.93
C ARG A 42 1.30 -8.18 -11.00
N GLY A 43 1.04 -9.22 -10.23
CA GLY A 43 2.04 -9.82 -9.33
C GLY A 43 3.29 -10.32 -10.08
N ARG A 44 3.10 -10.83 -11.30
CA ARG A 44 4.20 -11.27 -12.17
C ARG A 44 5.09 -10.13 -12.71
N LYS A 45 4.71 -8.86 -12.52
CA LYS A 45 5.56 -7.71 -12.87
C LYS A 45 6.59 -7.38 -11.79
N PHE A 46 6.35 -7.83 -10.57
CA PHE A 46 7.30 -7.63 -9.48
C PHE A 46 8.59 -8.40 -9.74
N LYS A 47 9.72 -7.85 -9.32
CA LYS A 47 11.00 -8.56 -9.38
C LYS A 47 10.93 -9.90 -8.64
N ARG A 48 10.27 -9.92 -7.49
CA ARG A 48 9.90 -11.11 -6.74
C ARG A 48 8.58 -10.86 -6.01
N PHE A 49 7.68 -11.84 -6.07
CA PHE A 49 6.46 -11.86 -5.29
C PHE A 49 6.32 -13.24 -4.65
N GLY A 50 6.53 -13.34 -3.36
CA GLY A 50 6.57 -14.61 -2.63
C GLY A 50 5.19 -15.28 -2.54
N ALA A 51 5.20 -16.61 -2.49
CA ALA A 51 3.98 -17.40 -2.30
C ALA A 51 3.31 -17.04 -0.96
N GLY A 52 1.99 -17.09 -0.91
CA GLY A 52 1.19 -16.74 0.28
C GLY A 52 1.06 -15.24 0.54
N SER A 53 1.77 -14.40 -0.25
CA SER A 53 1.72 -12.95 -0.08
C SER A 53 0.62 -12.31 -0.92
N LEU A 54 0.13 -11.15 -0.44
CA LEU A 54 -0.87 -10.37 -1.13
C LEU A 54 -0.74 -8.86 -0.86
N ILE A 55 -1.20 -8.06 -1.83
CA ILE A 55 -1.50 -6.65 -1.65
C ILE A 55 -3.01 -6.48 -1.77
N ALA A 56 -3.65 -6.10 -0.67
CA ALA A 56 -5.10 -5.96 -0.61
C ALA A 56 -5.60 -4.79 -1.49
N PHE A 57 -6.75 -4.98 -2.11
CA PHE A 57 -7.43 -3.93 -2.87
C PHE A 57 -8.30 -3.05 -1.92
N PRO A 58 -8.50 -1.75 -2.20
CA PRO A 58 -7.80 -0.97 -3.23
C PRO A 58 -6.41 -0.50 -2.75
N TRP A 59 -5.50 -0.34 -3.68
CA TRP A 59 -4.22 0.35 -3.45
C TRP A 59 -4.30 1.80 -3.93
N VAL A 60 -3.42 2.67 -3.45
CA VAL A 60 -3.33 4.07 -3.88
C VAL A 60 -2.47 4.16 -5.15
N THR A 61 -1.22 3.73 -5.03
CA THR A 61 -0.23 3.81 -6.10
C THR A 61 0.68 2.61 -6.04
N ILE A 62 0.92 1.96 -7.20
CA ILE A 62 1.95 0.93 -7.34
C ILE A 62 2.57 1.13 -8.72
N TYR A 63 3.90 1.32 -8.78
CA TYR A 63 4.62 1.37 -10.05
C TYR A 63 6.08 0.93 -9.90
N ASN A 64 6.69 0.62 -11.04
CA ASN A 64 8.05 0.11 -11.19
C ASN A 64 8.26 -1.19 -10.38
N GLU A 65 7.28 -2.07 -10.45
CA GLU A 65 7.20 -3.34 -9.72
C GLU A 65 8.45 -4.21 -9.93
N HIS A 66 9.10 -4.10 -11.09
CA HIS A 66 10.33 -4.84 -11.41
C HIS A 66 11.56 -4.43 -10.59
N TYR A 67 11.46 -3.37 -9.78
CA TYR A 67 12.44 -2.99 -8.76
C TYR A 67 12.00 -3.32 -7.34
N ILE A 68 10.89 -4.07 -7.18
CA ILE A 68 10.30 -4.36 -5.87
C ILE A 68 10.29 -5.87 -5.64
N GLU A 69 10.80 -6.28 -4.48
CA GLU A 69 10.73 -7.65 -3.99
C GLU A 69 9.81 -7.75 -2.76
N ILE A 70 8.91 -8.73 -2.78
CA ILE A 70 8.06 -9.09 -1.64
C ILE A 70 8.36 -10.55 -1.30
N GLY A 71 8.62 -10.81 -0.03
CA GLY A 71 8.85 -12.14 0.51
C GLY A 71 7.60 -13.01 0.54
N ARG A 72 7.65 -14.12 1.26
CA ARG A 72 6.56 -15.10 1.40
C ARG A 72 5.68 -14.73 2.58
N ASP A 73 4.41 -15.10 2.50
CA ASP A 73 3.44 -14.96 3.58
C ASP A 73 3.35 -13.53 4.15
N THR A 74 3.56 -12.53 3.27
CA THR A 74 3.58 -11.09 3.59
C THR A 74 2.31 -10.44 3.08
N MET A 75 1.65 -9.68 3.94
CA MET A 75 0.41 -8.99 3.63
C MET A 75 0.59 -7.47 3.67
N LEU A 76 0.25 -6.81 2.57
CA LEU A 76 0.10 -5.37 2.53
C LEU A 76 -1.40 -5.02 2.55
N GLY A 77 -1.81 -4.23 3.52
CA GLY A 77 -3.21 -3.81 3.72
C GLY A 77 -3.74 -2.94 2.58
N PRO A 78 -5.05 -2.67 2.57
CA PRO A 78 -5.64 -1.81 1.54
C PRO A 78 -5.15 -0.36 1.66
N TYR A 79 -5.28 0.37 0.55
CA TYR A 79 -4.86 1.77 0.42
C TYR A 79 -3.35 1.99 0.60
N VAL A 80 -2.52 0.99 0.31
CA VAL A 80 -1.07 1.18 0.32
C VAL A 80 -0.59 1.92 -0.92
N ALA A 81 0.49 2.68 -0.76
CA ALA A 81 1.35 3.18 -1.82
C ALA A 81 2.66 2.38 -1.80
N LEU A 82 3.04 1.81 -2.94
CA LEU A 82 4.27 1.01 -3.05
C LEU A 82 4.95 1.33 -4.38
N SER A 83 6.12 1.95 -4.31
CA SER A 83 6.77 2.39 -5.55
C SER A 83 8.29 2.41 -5.44
N ALA A 84 8.93 2.31 -6.60
CA ALA A 84 10.35 2.52 -6.79
C ALA A 84 10.58 3.67 -7.80
N GLY A 85 11.47 4.59 -7.47
CA GLY A 85 11.72 5.80 -8.24
C GLY A 85 10.63 6.86 -8.08
N MET A 86 10.78 8.00 -8.75
CA MET A 86 9.90 9.17 -8.64
C MET A 86 8.67 9.09 -9.54
N MET A 87 8.75 8.34 -10.64
CA MET A 87 7.65 8.26 -11.62
C MET A 87 7.61 6.89 -12.31
N PRO A 88 6.43 6.52 -12.83
CA PRO A 88 6.31 5.28 -13.60
C PRO A 88 7.27 5.23 -14.78
N GLY A 89 7.96 4.10 -14.98
CA GLY A 89 8.89 3.86 -16.08
C GLY A 89 10.27 4.48 -15.89
N GLN A 90 10.57 5.03 -14.72
CA GLN A 90 11.91 5.51 -14.40
C GLN A 90 12.88 4.35 -14.23
N GLU A 91 14.06 4.47 -14.84
CA GLU A 91 15.21 3.60 -14.56
C GLU A 91 15.82 3.95 -13.22
N CYS A 92 15.95 2.94 -12.34
CA CYS A 92 16.54 3.09 -11.02
C CYS A 92 18.01 2.60 -11.01
N VAL A 93 18.84 3.24 -10.20
CA VAL A 93 20.28 2.89 -10.10
C VAL A 93 20.52 1.59 -9.34
N THR A 94 19.60 1.23 -8.44
CA THR A 94 19.67 0.01 -7.63
C THR A 94 18.56 -0.97 -8.00
N SER A 95 18.77 -2.26 -7.76
CA SER A 95 17.77 -3.30 -8.00
C SER A 95 17.97 -4.51 -7.10
N PRO A 96 17.04 -4.78 -6.16
CA PRO A 96 15.79 -4.06 -5.93
C PRO A 96 16.02 -2.70 -5.26
N VAL A 97 15.09 -1.77 -5.46
CA VAL A 97 15.00 -0.52 -4.70
C VAL A 97 14.23 -0.75 -3.41
N VAL A 98 13.17 -1.57 -3.46
CA VAL A 98 12.38 -1.93 -2.28
C VAL A 98 12.42 -3.43 -2.10
N ARG A 99 12.83 -3.87 -0.92
CA ARG A 99 12.71 -5.26 -0.48
C ARG A 99 11.88 -5.33 0.79
N ILE A 100 10.89 -6.21 0.80
CA ILE A 100 10.07 -6.55 1.97
C ILE A 100 10.26 -8.05 2.22
N GLY A 101 10.63 -8.41 3.44
CA GLY A 101 10.90 -9.79 3.84
C GLY A 101 9.66 -10.67 3.94
N ASP A 102 9.86 -11.83 4.55
CA ASP A 102 8.83 -12.85 4.77
C ASP A 102 7.98 -12.54 6.01
N ARG A 103 6.72 -12.97 6.05
CA ARG A 103 5.79 -12.90 7.19
C ARG A 103 5.58 -11.49 7.75
N CYS A 104 5.68 -10.49 6.87
CA CYS A 104 5.44 -9.10 7.23
C CYS A 104 3.95 -8.74 7.16
N LEU A 105 3.54 -7.79 8.00
CA LEU A 105 2.22 -7.17 7.95
C LEU A 105 2.36 -5.67 7.83
N ILE A 106 2.07 -5.13 6.67
CA ILE A 106 2.07 -3.68 6.42
C ILE A 106 0.64 -3.15 6.55
N GLY A 107 0.42 -2.30 7.54
CA GLY A 107 -0.91 -1.78 7.88
C GLY A 107 -1.52 -0.94 6.75
N ARG A 108 -2.86 -0.85 6.76
CA ARG A 108 -3.62 -0.08 5.76
C ARG A 108 -3.14 1.37 5.63
N GLY A 109 -3.21 1.92 4.43
CA GLY A 109 -2.88 3.32 4.18
C GLY A 109 -1.40 3.66 4.31
N SER A 110 -0.53 2.66 4.46
CA SER A 110 0.91 2.88 4.57
C SER A 110 1.54 3.17 3.20
N GLY A 111 2.62 3.92 3.20
CA GLY A 111 3.44 4.21 2.02
C GLY A 111 4.84 3.63 2.16
N ILE A 112 5.31 2.91 1.14
CA ILE A 112 6.70 2.50 0.99
C ILE A 112 7.16 3.04 -0.36
N VAL A 113 7.94 4.11 -0.32
CA VAL A 113 8.33 4.88 -1.50
C VAL A 113 9.85 4.96 -1.54
N GLY A 114 10.46 4.06 -2.31
CA GLY A 114 11.91 3.93 -2.41
C GLY A 114 12.46 4.63 -3.65
N HIS A 115 13.61 5.25 -3.50
CA HIS A 115 14.36 5.87 -4.58
C HIS A 115 15.73 5.23 -4.76
N LEU A 116 16.40 4.95 -3.65
CA LEU A 116 17.74 4.37 -3.62
C LEU A 116 17.70 2.93 -3.09
N ALA A 117 17.31 2.74 -1.82
CA ALA A 117 17.22 1.40 -1.22
C ALA A 117 16.39 1.42 0.08
N ILE A 118 15.32 0.62 0.12
CA ILE A 118 14.58 0.32 1.34
C ILE A 118 14.62 -1.20 1.56
N ASP A 119 15.16 -1.63 2.68
CA ASP A 119 15.24 -3.05 3.06
C ASP A 119 14.44 -3.28 4.36
N ILE A 120 13.36 -4.02 4.25
CA ILE A 120 12.50 -4.40 5.37
C ILE A 120 12.72 -5.90 5.61
N GLY A 121 13.17 -6.24 6.80
CA GLY A 121 13.46 -7.61 7.20
C GLY A 121 12.23 -8.49 7.31
N ASN A 122 12.41 -9.68 7.89
CA ASN A 122 11.34 -10.65 8.10
C ASN A 122 10.56 -10.34 9.39
N ASP A 123 9.32 -10.81 9.46
CA ASP A 123 8.47 -10.70 10.66
C ASP A 123 8.26 -9.25 11.12
N VAL A 124 8.34 -8.29 10.19
CA VAL A 124 8.12 -6.86 10.47
C VAL A 124 6.63 -6.55 10.40
N TRP A 125 6.11 -5.97 11.46
CA TRP A 125 4.72 -5.53 11.51
C TRP A 125 4.63 -4.02 11.63
N THR A 126 3.65 -3.43 10.95
CA THR A 126 3.38 -2.00 11.07
C THR A 126 1.94 -1.74 11.47
N GLY A 127 1.72 -0.66 12.20
CA GLY A 127 0.41 -0.05 12.36
C GLY A 127 -0.09 0.55 11.05
N HIS A 128 -1.21 1.26 11.12
CA HIS A 128 -1.80 1.95 9.97
C HIS A 128 -1.07 3.25 9.65
N HIS A 129 -1.09 3.66 8.37
CA HIS A 129 -0.59 4.96 7.92
C HIS A 129 0.88 5.20 8.27
N VAL A 130 1.71 4.17 8.19
CA VAL A 130 3.16 4.29 8.32
C VAL A 130 3.76 4.73 6.98
N TYR A 131 4.70 5.67 7.00
CA TYR A 131 5.37 6.12 5.78
C TYR A 131 6.86 5.83 5.86
N ILE A 132 7.37 5.03 4.91
CA ILE A 132 8.76 4.62 4.82
C ILE A 132 9.30 5.15 3.50
N THR A 133 10.31 5.99 3.57
CA THR A 133 10.99 6.54 2.39
C THR A 133 12.48 6.74 2.69
N ASP A 134 13.28 6.59 1.66
CA ASP A 134 14.74 6.79 1.69
C ASP A 134 15.15 8.14 1.10
N GLN A 135 14.16 9.00 0.80
CA GLN A 135 14.35 10.33 0.23
C GLN A 135 13.70 11.40 1.10
N ASN A 136 14.32 12.56 1.12
CA ASN A 136 13.73 13.77 1.71
C ASN A 136 13.94 14.97 0.76
N HIS A 137 13.28 16.07 1.03
CA HIS A 137 13.47 17.31 0.29
C HIS A 137 14.43 18.24 1.05
N GLY A 138 15.36 18.86 0.31
CA GLY A 138 16.14 19.98 0.82
C GLY A 138 15.25 21.19 1.04
N TYR A 139 15.51 21.92 2.09
CA TYR A 139 14.72 23.10 2.51
C TYR A 139 15.59 24.26 3.01
N GLU A 140 16.89 24.15 2.87
CA GLU A 140 17.87 25.09 3.42
C GLU A 140 17.82 26.45 2.71
N ASP A 141 17.52 26.46 1.42
CA ASP A 141 17.43 27.69 0.63
C ASP A 141 15.99 28.22 0.64
N VAL A 142 15.72 29.17 1.54
CA VAL A 142 14.39 29.79 1.68
C VAL A 142 13.98 30.67 0.50
N THR A 143 14.90 30.96 -0.43
CA THR A 143 14.61 31.78 -1.62
C THR A 143 14.14 30.96 -2.80
N ARG A 144 14.22 29.61 -2.73
CA ARG A 144 13.85 28.68 -3.79
C ARG A 144 12.70 27.77 -3.36
N PRO A 145 11.77 27.45 -4.27
CA PRO A 145 10.77 26.38 -4.01
C PRO A 145 11.45 25.05 -3.67
N ILE A 146 10.82 24.28 -2.78
CA ILE A 146 11.29 22.93 -2.40
C ILE A 146 11.53 22.04 -3.62
N SER A 147 10.65 22.10 -4.62
CA SER A 147 10.76 21.34 -5.85
C SER A 147 12.02 21.61 -6.70
N GLN A 148 12.73 22.68 -6.40
CA GLN A 148 13.97 23.07 -7.09
C GLN A 148 15.24 22.86 -6.25
N GLN A 149 15.08 22.29 -5.06
CA GLN A 149 16.19 21.98 -4.17
C GLN A 149 16.60 20.52 -4.30
N THR A 150 17.78 20.19 -3.79
CA THR A 150 18.29 18.83 -3.78
C THR A 150 17.38 17.90 -2.98
N GLN A 151 17.33 16.66 -3.37
CA GLN A 151 16.57 15.62 -2.70
C GLN A 151 17.56 14.58 -2.18
N PRO A 152 18.06 14.74 -0.93
CA PRO A 152 19.02 13.79 -0.38
C PRO A 152 18.38 12.42 -0.19
N GLU A 153 19.10 11.39 -0.62
CA GLU A 153 18.68 9.98 -0.51
C GLU A 153 19.63 9.26 0.43
N ARG A 154 19.08 8.43 1.31
CA ARG A 154 19.85 7.56 2.21
C ARG A 154 19.14 6.23 2.38
N PRO A 155 19.86 5.09 2.21
CA PRO A 155 19.26 3.79 2.40
C PRO A 155 18.57 3.65 3.76
N VAL A 156 17.40 2.99 3.77
CA VAL A 156 16.64 2.68 4.98
C VAL A 156 16.68 1.17 5.20
N ALA A 157 16.98 0.75 6.42
CA ALA A 157 16.94 -0.64 6.83
C ALA A 157 16.07 -0.79 8.10
N ILE A 158 15.13 -1.72 8.06
CA ILE A 158 14.27 -2.10 9.18
C ILE A 158 14.56 -3.57 9.49
N GLY A 159 15.09 -3.83 10.69
CA GLY A 159 15.52 -5.17 11.10
C GLY A 159 14.35 -6.14 11.30
N ASP A 160 14.69 -7.44 11.28
CA ASP A 160 13.72 -8.53 11.53
C ASP A 160 12.98 -8.33 12.86
N GLY A 161 11.69 -8.70 12.89
CA GLY A 161 10.86 -8.65 14.09
C GLY A 161 10.52 -7.24 14.59
N SER A 162 10.78 -6.21 13.80
CA SER A 162 10.47 -4.83 14.18
C SER A 162 8.97 -4.54 14.21
N TRP A 163 8.55 -3.66 15.11
CA TRP A 163 7.21 -3.08 15.16
C TRP A 163 7.25 -1.57 14.96
N LEU A 164 6.56 -1.09 13.94
CA LEU A 164 6.37 0.32 13.68
C LEU A 164 4.95 0.73 14.10
N GLY A 165 4.85 1.67 15.04
CA GLY A 165 3.57 2.20 15.50
C GLY A 165 2.80 2.92 14.38
N ALA A 166 1.48 3.06 14.56
CA ALA A 166 0.65 3.79 13.60
C ALA A 166 1.12 5.23 13.43
N GLY A 167 1.19 5.71 12.19
CA GLY A 167 1.61 7.07 11.86
C GLY A 167 3.11 7.32 11.97
N SER A 168 3.94 6.29 12.13
CA SER A 168 5.41 6.44 12.08
C SER A 168 5.87 6.91 10.69
N VAL A 169 6.91 7.77 10.67
CA VAL A 169 7.59 8.26 9.48
C VAL A 169 9.09 8.09 9.64
#